data_b6651cffd2ad80a879774e3d16491ba1
#
_entry.id   b6651cffd2ad80a879774e3d16491ba1
#
_cell.length_a   1.000
_cell.length_b   1.000
_cell.length_c   1.000
_cell.angle_alpha   90.00
_cell.angle_beta   90.00
_cell.angle_gamma   90.00
#
_symmetry.space_group_name_H-M   'P 1'
#
loop_
_entity.id
_entity.type
_entity.pdbx_description
1 polymer ?
#
loop_
_entity_poly.entity_id
_entity_poly.type
_entity_poly.pdbx_seq_one_letter_code
_entity_poly.pdbx_strand_id
1 'polypeptide(L)'
;IVVTITTVAPIVAIVKDTLTIHPGTIDAHLTGQTSGFTLVNYTDLFTSRMAKKNLWIPLLNTVYLAVGTCVVSILFGGIFAFLITRTNLAWRKYLSSIFIFPYIMPQWTLAVVWQNLFNSNTVTRTSNGLLASLFGITMPKWWCQGLFPSLVVLGLHYAPFAYILIGGIFRNMDANLEEAATILDTPKWR
;
A
#
# COMPACT_ATOMS: atom_id res chain seq x y z
N ILE A 1 13.56 -30.31 -2.85
CA ILE A 1 14.20 -30.70 -1.56
C ILE A 1 15.17 -29.61 -1.10
N VAL A 2 16.19 -29.21 -1.89
CA VAL A 2 17.18 -28.19 -1.49
C VAL A 2 16.49 -26.86 -1.15
N VAL A 3 15.62 -26.35 -2.02
CA VAL A 3 14.85 -25.10 -1.78
C VAL A 3 13.99 -25.20 -0.52
N THR A 4 13.35 -26.33 -0.28
CA THR A 4 12.53 -26.53 0.92
C THR A 4 13.39 -26.49 2.20
N ILE A 5 14.55 -27.15 2.19
CA ILE A 5 15.48 -27.16 3.34
C ILE A 5 16.02 -25.73 3.58
N THR A 6 16.47 -25.04 2.56
CA THR A 6 17.05 -23.68 2.71
C THR A 6 16.01 -22.65 3.14
N THR A 7 14.72 -22.85 2.88
CA THR A 7 13.66 -21.94 3.29
C THR A 7 13.07 -22.31 4.65
N VAL A 8 12.80 -23.59 4.89
CA VAL A 8 12.12 -24.05 6.12
C VAL A 8 13.07 -24.12 7.30
N ALA A 9 14.31 -24.59 7.10
CA ALA A 9 15.25 -24.74 8.22
C ALA A 9 15.55 -23.43 8.97
N PRO A 10 15.79 -22.27 8.33
CA PRO A 10 15.95 -21.00 9.04
C PRO A 10 14.70 -20.58 9.80
N ILE A 11 13.50 -20.79 9.25
CA ILE A 11 12.24 -20.47 9.92
C ILE A 11 12.07 -21.29 11.19
N VAL A 12 12.30 -22.61 11.10
CA VAL A 12 12.25 -23.51 12.27
C VAL A 12 13.31 -23.12 13.30
N ALA A 13 14.52 -22.77 12.88
CA ALA A 13 15.58 -22.31 13.77
C ALA A 13 15.17 -21.03 14.51
N ILE A 14 14.62 -20.02 13.80
CA ILE A 14 14.15 -18.78 14.42
C ILE A 14 13.03 -19.08 15.42
N VAL A 15 12.03 -19.87 15.04
CA VAL A 15 10.91 -20.23 15.95
C VAL A 15 11.44 -20.94 17.20
N LYS A 16 12.36 -21.89 17.04
CA LYS A 16 13.01 -22.58 18.16
C LYS A 16 13.75 -21.59 19.06
N ASP A 17 14.50 -20.68 18.47
CA ASP A 17 15.30 -19.69 19.18
C ASP A 17 14.43 -18.73 20.00
N THR A 18 13.28 -18.29 19.46
CA THR A 18 12.32 -17.45 20.21
C THR A 18 11.62 -18.16 21.38
N LEU A 19 11.62 -19.49 21.38
CA LEU A 19 11.01 -20.32 22.43
C LEU A 19 12.01 -20.84 23.46
N THR A 20 13.31 -20.59 23.26
CA THR A 20 14.39 -21.06 24.16
C THR A 20 15.06 -19.89 24.85
N ILE A 21 15.36 -20.05 26.16
CA ILE A 21 16.09 -19.05 26.95
C ILE A 21 17.57 -19.17 26.63
N HIS A 22 18.21 -18.03 26.30
CA HIS A 22 19.64 -17.95 26.08
C HIS A 22 20.32 -17.15 27.20
N PRO A 23 21.47 -17.58 27.72
CA PRO A 23 22.20 -16.85 28.74
C PRO A 23 22.59 -15.43 28.27
N GLY A 24 22.31 -14.42 29.11
CA GLY A 24 22.62 -13.02 28.81
C GLY A 24 21.62 -12.29 27.92
N THR A 25 20.49 -12.89 27.58
CA THR A 25 19.40 -12.26 26.84
C THR A 25 18.33 -11.70 27.77
N ILE A 26 17.43 -10.88 27.22
CA ILE A 26 16.33 -10.25 27.99
C ILE A 26 15.42 -11.29 28.63
N ASP A 27 15.12 -12.39 27.95
CA ASP A 27 14.34 -13.50 28.44
C ASP A 27 14.95 -14.18 29.67
N ALA A 28 16.29 -14.34 29.70
CA ALA A 28 16.99 -14.83 30.88
C ALA A 28 16.87 -13.88 32.08
N HIS A 29 16.93 -12.55 31.84
CA HIS A 29 16.73 -11.54 32.87
C HIS A 29 15.29 -11.51 33.41
N LEU A 30 14.31 -11.66 32.53
CA LEU A 30 12.89 -11.64 32.91
C LEU A 30 12.44 -12.89 33.63
N THR A 31 12.96 -14.05 33.25
CA THR A 31 12.60 -15.34 33.86
C THR A 31 13.49 -15.75 35.05
N GLY A 32 14.66 -15.16 35.17
CA GLY A 32 15.69 -15.57 36.15
C GLY A 32 16.32 -16.94 35.85
N GLN A 33 16.11 -17.49 34.66
CA GLN A 33 16.62 -18.78 34.20
C GLN A 33 17.66 -18.62 33.11
N THR A 34 18.65 -19.50 33.03
CA THR A 34 19.72 -19.46 32.03
C THR A 34 19.47 -20.41 30.84
N SER A 35 18.47 -21.27 30.93
CA SER A 35 18.09 -22.22 29.88
C SER A 35 16.69 -22.75 30.10
N GLY A 36 16.01 -23.13 29.04
CA GLY A 36 14.66 -23.73 29.12
C GLY A 36 13.73 -23.22 28.03
N PHE A 37 12.49 -23.67 28.11
CA PHE A 37 11.41 -23.21 27.21
C PHE A 37 10.74 -21.99 27.83
N THR A 38 10.46 -20.99 27.00
CA THR A 38 9.80 -19.75 27.43
C THR A 38 8.85 -19.19 26.37
N LEU A 39 7.80 -18.52 26.84
CA LEU A 39 6.90 -17.69 26.02
C LEU A 39 7.06 -16.20 26.35
N VAL A 40 8.03 -15.85 27.20
CA VAL A 40 8.24 -14.46 27.66
C VAL A 40 8.52 -13.52 26.50
N ASN A 41 9.24 -13.95 25.47
CA ASN A 41 9.50 -13.14 24.27
C ASN A 41 8.19 -12.74 23.57
N TYR A 42 7.20 -13.62 23.52
CA TYR A 42 5.88 -13.34 22.94
C TYR A 42 5.05 -12.45 23.86
N THR A 43 5.03 -12.72 25.17
CA THR A 43 4.30 -11.86 26.12
C THR A 43 4.90 -10.45 26.15
N ASP A 44 6.22 -10.33 26.14
CA ASP A 44 6.91 -9.04 26.10
C ASP A 44 6.65 -8.29 24.78
N LEU A 45 6.60 -8.99 23.65
CA LEU A 45 6.27 -8.42 22.35
C LEU A 45 4.89 -7.72 22.35
N PHE A 46 3.91 -8.24 23.09
CA PHE A 46 2.54 -7.68 23.12
C PHE A 46 2.29 -6.71 24.26
N THR A 47 2.94 -6.89 25.43
CA THR A 47 2.60 -6.17 26.67
C THR A 47 3.64 -5.16 27.15
N SER A 48 4.88 -5.23 26.65
CA SER A 48 5.94 -4.33 27.09
C SER A 48 5.69 -2.86 26.68
N ARG A 49 6.36 -1.94 27.36
CA ARG A 49 6.36 -0.52 26.93
C ARG A 49 6.87 -0.33 25.51
N MET A 50 7.79 -1.19 25.07
CA MET A 50 8.31 -1.20 23.72
C MET A 50 7.31 -1.73 22.69
N ALA A 51 6.40 -2.62 23.11
CA ALA A 51 5.37 -3.19 22.24
C ALA A 51 4.51 -2.11 21.57
N LYS A 52 4.14 -1.07 22.31
CA LYS A 52 3.37 0.05 21.75
C LYS A 52 4.08 0.71 20.59
N LYS A 53 5.40 0.94 20.70
CA LYS A 53 6.20 1.65 19.71
C LYS A 53 6.64 0.75 18.55
N ASN A 54 7.00 -0.50 18.86
CA ASN A 54 7.63 -1.40 17.89
C ASN A 54 6.63 -2.34 17.19
N LEU A 55 5.46 -2.57 17.79
CA LEU A 55 4.42 -3.44 17.23
C LEU A 55 3.14 -2.67 16.91
N TRP A 56 2.49 -2.09 17.93
CA TRP A 56 1.13 -1.54 17.76
C TRP A 56 1.06 -0.32 16.86
N ILE A 57 1.98 0.63 17.00
CA ILE A 57 2.00 1.82 16.13
C ILE A 57 2.31 1.44 14.68
N PRO A 58 3.36 0.64 14.37
CA PRO A 58 3.60 0.18 12.99
C PRO A 58 2.46 -0.63 12.42
N LEU A 59 1.83 -1.51 13.22
CA LEU A 59 0.69 -2.31 12.79
C LEU A 59 -0.51 -1.42 12.39
N LEU A 60 -0.86 -0.45 13.23
CA LEU A 60 -1.92 0.51 12.89
C LEU A 60 -1.57 1.32 11.65
N ASN A 61 -0.34 1.79 11.53
CA ASN A 61 0.10 2.53 10.34
C ASN A 61 0.01 1.66 9.08
N THR A 62 0.33 0.38 9.17
CA THR A 62 0.17 -0.58 8.06
C THR A 62 -1.30 -0.76 7.68
N VAL A 63 -2.20 -0.88 8.66
CA VAL A 63 -3.65 -0.97 8.40
C VAL A 63 -4.16 0.31 7.72
N TYR A 64 -3.79 1.50 8.25
CA TYR A 64 -4.16 2.78 7.63
C TYR A 64 -3.63 2.90 6.19
N LEU A 65 -2.37 2.50 5.99
CA LEU A 65 -1.75 2.52 4.67
C LEU A 65 -2.47 1.56 3.70
N ALA A 66 -2.77 0.34 4.14
CA ALA A 66 -3.46 -0.66 3.32
C ALA A 66 -4.87 -0.20 2.92
N VAL A 67 -5.68 0.20 3.90
CA VAL A 67 -7.05 0.66 3.66
C VAL A 67 -7.05 1.90 2.75
N GLY A 68 -6.23 2.89 3.06
CA GLY A 68 -6.14 4.11 2.27
C GLY A 68 -5.65 3.86 0.85
N THR A 69 -4.66 3.00 0.66
CA THR A 69 -4.19 2.56 -0.67
C THR A 69 -5.31 1.90 -1.46
N CYS A 70 -6.09 1.00 -0.84
CA CYS A 70 -7.25 0.37 -1.48
C CYS A 70 -8.30 1.41 -1.91
N VAL A 71 -8.63 2.34 -1.04
CA VAL A 71 -9.61 3.40 -1.35
C VAL A 71 -9.14 4.23 -2.55
N VAL A 72 -7.91 4.73 -2.54
CA VAL A 72 -7.35 5.53 -3.64
C VAL A 72 -7.30 4.71 -4.92
N SER A 73 -6.82 3.46 -4.86
CA SER A 73 -6.71 2.57 -6.01
C SER A 73 -8.07 2.27 -6.64
N ILE A 74 -9.09 1.96 -5.83
CA ILE A 74 -10.44 1.67 -6.31
C ILE A 74 -11.11 2.93 -6.88
N LEU A 75 -10.94 4.08 -6.25
CA LEU A 75 -11.49 5.35 -6.74
C LEU A 75 -10.90 5.70 -8.10
N PHE A 76 -9.59 5.78 -8.22
CA PHE A 76 -8.95 6.13 -9.49
C PHE A 76 -9.15 5.03 -10.54
N GLY A 77 -8.91 3.76 -10.19
CA GLY A 77 -9.10 2.63 -11.09
C GLY A 77 -10.55 2.48 -11.55
N GLY A 78 -11.52 2.66 -10.65
CA GLY A 78 -12.95 2.59 -10.94
C GLY A 78 -13.43 3.73 -11.85
N ILE A 79 -13.00 4.96 -11.57
CA ILE A 79 -13.32 6.12 -12.42
C ILE A 79 -12.77 5.89 -13.84
N PHE A 80 -11.50 5.48 -13.98
CA PHE A 80 -10.92 5.21 -15.30
C PHE A 80 -11.56 3.99 -15.98
N ALA A 81 -11.91 2.94 -15.22
CA ALA A 81 -12.64 1.80 -15.75
C ALA A 81 -13.99 2.22 -16.34
N PHE A 82 -14.76 3.03 -15.61
CA PHE A 82 -16.03 3.56 -16.08
C PHE A 82 -15.85 4.44 -17.32
N LEU A 83 -14.94 5.40 -17.29
CA LEU A 83 -14.70 6.32 -18.40
C LEU A 83 -14.30 5.58 -19.69
N ILE A 84 -13.42 4.58 -19.58
CA ILE A 84 -12.88 3.87 -20.76
C ILE A 84 -13.84 2.83 -21.28
N THR A 85 -14.65 2.16 -20.42
CA THR A 85 -15.52 1.08 -20.84
C THR A 85 -16.95 1.52 -21.14
N ARG A 86 -17.46 2.54 -20.45
CA ARG A 86 -18.87 2.98 -20.51
C ARG A 86 -19.09 4.32 -21.20
N THR A 87 -18.01 5.04 -21.57
CA THR A 87 -18.14 6.29 -22.29
C THR A 87 -17.45 6.23 -23.65
N ASN A 88 -17.93 7.07 -24.58
CA ASN A 88 -17.33 7.23 -25.91
C ASN A 88 -16.15 8.23 -25.87
N LEU A 89 -15.23 8.01 -24.93
CA LEU A 89 -14.09 8.89 -24.75
C LEU A 89 -13.16 8.83 -25.96
N ALA A 90 -12.89 10.00 -26.55
CA ALA A 90 -11.87 10.12 -27.58
C ALA A 90 -10.52 9.65 -27.02
N TRP A 91 -9.73 8.91 -27.83
CA TRP A 91 -8.40 8.44 -27.43
C TRP A 91 -8.37 7.36 -26.32
N ARG A 92 -9.52 6.71 -26.02
CA ARG A 92 -9.66 5.70 -24.95
C ARG A 92 -8.58 4.60 -24.98
N LYS A 93 -8.12 4.19 -26.18
CA LYS A 93 -7.06 3.19 -26.33
C LYS A 93 -5.71 3.67 -25.79
N TYR A 94 -5.35 4.91 -26.11
CA TYR A 94 -4.10 5.53 -25.65
C TYR A 94 -4.15 5.81 -24.14
N LEU A 95 -5.28 6.32 -23.65
CA LEU A 95 -5.48 6.55 -22.21
C LEU A 95 -5.38 5.28 -21.40
N SER A 96 -5.94 4.17 -21.88
CA SER A 96 -5.81 2.85 -21.24
C SER A 96 -4.34 2.43 -21.15
N SER A 97 -3.58 2.58 -22.22
CA SER A 97 -2.15 2.20 -22.22
C SER A 97 -1.30 3.08 -21.30
N ILE A 98 -1.53 4.40 -21.32
CA ILE A 98 -0.82 5.35 -20.46
C ILE A 98 -1.16 5.09 -18.98
N PHE A 99 -2.42 4.76 -18.69
CA PHE A 99 -2.86 4.51 -17.31
C PHE A 99 -2.25 3.24 -16.70
N ILE A 100 -1.93 2.23 -17.53
CA ILE A 100 -1.30 0.99 -17.07
C ILE A 100 0.20 1.20 -16.78
N PHE A 101 0.83 2.21 -17.38
CA PHE A 101 2.28 2.43 -17.28
C PHE A 101 2.82 2.53 -15.83
N PRO A 102 2.18 3.24 -14.87
CA PRO A 102 2.63 3.29 -13.48
C PRO A 102 2.73 1.93 -12.80
N TYR A 103 1.91 0.95 -13.19
CA TYR A 103 1.92 -0.40 -12.61
C TYR A 103 3.14 -1.22 -13.04
N ILE A 104 3.70 -0.94 -14.21
CA ILE A 104 4.89 -1.61 -14.72
C ILE A 104 6.16 -1.08 -14.04
N MET A 105 6.12 0.16 -13.55
CA MET A 105 7.27 0.77 -12.88
C MET A 105 7.45 0.21 -11.46
N PRO A 106 8.70 0.07 -10.98
CA PRO A 106 8.94 -0.22 -9.57
C PRO A 106 8.32 0.85 -8.66
N GLN A 107 7.69 0.46 -7.57
CA GLN A 107 7.00 1.38 -6.65
C GLN A 107 7.88 2.51 -6.11
N TRP A 108 9.15 2.22 -5.83
CA TRP A 108 10.11 3.22 -5.35
C TRP A 108 10.37 4.34 -6.37
N THR A 109 10.26 4.05 -7.66
CA THR A 109 10.41 5.07 -8.72
C THR A 109 9.33 6.14 -8.60
N LEU A 110 8.08 5.76 -8.37
CA LEU A 110 6.98 6.70 -8.17
C LEU A 110 7.17 7.53 -6.89
N ALA A 111 7.72 6.93 -5.83
CA ALA A 111 8.04 7.66 -4.61
C ALA A 111 9.12 8.71 -4.85
N VAL A 112 10.16 8.39 -5.64
CA VAL A 112 11.20 9.35 -6.03
C VAL A 112 10.61 10.47 -6.90
N VAL A 113 9.74 10.15 -7.85
CA VAL A 113 9.03 11.16 -8.66
C VAL A 113 8.21 12.09 -7.76
N TRP A 114 7.46 11.54 -6.80
CA TRP A 114 6.71 12.35 -5.83
C TRP A 114 7.61 13.31 -5.05
N GLN A 115 8.72 12.81 -4.54
CA GLN A 115 9.69 13.64 -3.81
C GLN A 115 10.29 14.72 -4.70
N ASN A 116 10.69 14.39 -5.93
CA ASN A 116 11.23 15.36 -6.88
C ASN A 116 10.23 16.44 -7.29
N LEU A 117 8.93 16.14 -7.23
CA LEU A 117 7.89 17.14 -7.51
C LEU A 117 7.64 18.06 -6.30
N PHE A 118 7.45 17.49 -5.11
CA PHE A 118 6.86 18.18 -3.96
C PHE A 118 7.86 18.55 -2.86
N ASN A 119 9.09 18.06 -2.89
CA ASN A 119 10.07 18.36 -1.85
C ASN A 119 10.37 19.85 -1.74
N SER A 120 10.70 20.27 -0.52
CA SER A 120 11.15 21.64 -0.26
C SER A 120 12.28 21.62 0.77
N ASN A 121 13.36 22.35 0.50
CA ASN A 121 14.51 22.47 1.40
C ASN A 121 14.10 23.04 2.77
N THR A 122 13.12 23.94 2.80
CA THR A 122 12.62 24.54 4.05
C THR A 122 11.88 23.54 4.94
N VAL A 123 11.28 22.49 4.33
CA VAL A 123 10.41 21.53 5.02
C VAL A 123 11.12 20.21 5.30
N THR A 124 11.83 19.67 4.30
CA THR A 124 12.43 18.34 4.36
C THR A 124 13.95 18.37 4.57
N ARG A 125 14.57 19.55 4.50
CA ARG A 125 16.02 19.79 4.54
C ARG A 125 16.80 19.02 3.46
N THR A 126 16.11 18.67 2.38
CA THR A 126 16.68 18.08 1.16
C THR A 126 16.64 19.10 0.03
N SER A 127 16.98 18.71 -1.19
CA SER A 127 16.91 19.58 -2.36
C SER A 127 15.47 20.05 -2.62
N ASN A 128 15.32 21.23 -3.22
CA ASN A 128 14.02 21.69 -3.69
C ASN A 128 13.52 20.81 -4.83
N GLY A 129 12.25 20.42 -4.75
CA GLY A 129 11.54 19.78 -5.86
C GLY A 129 11.12 20.78 -6.93
N LEU A 130 10.56 20.27 -8.01
CA LEU A 130 10.19 21.08 -9.18
C LEU A 130 9.20 22.20 -8.84
N LEU A 131 8.20 21.95 -7.99
CA LEU A 131 7.22 22.96 -7.61
C LEU A 131 7.85 24.10 -6.80
N ALA A 132 8.75 23.76 -5.88
CA ALA A 132 9.45 24.76 -5.08
C ALA A 132 10.47 25.55 -5.91
N SER A 133 11.16 24.91 -6.87
CA SER A 133 12.19 25.56 -7.69
C SER A 133 11.63 26.42 -8.82
N LEU A 134 10.53 25.99 -9.47
CA LEU A 134 9.96 26.69 -10.62
C LEU A 134 8.89 27.71 -10.22
N PHE A 135 8.07 27.39 -9.23
CA PHE A 135 6.90 28.19 -8.87
C PHE A 135 6.99 28.80 -7.47
N GLY A 136 8.05 28.49 -6.69
CA GLY A 136 8.18 28.93 -5.30
C GLY A 136 7.13 28.31 -4.35
N ILE A 137 6.38 27.31 -4.80
CA ILE A 137 5.32 26.68 -4.04
C ILE A 137 5.92 25.65 -3.09
N THR A 138 5.77 25.86 -1.78
CA THR A 138 6.24 24.93 -0.75
C THR A 138 5.08 24.15 -0.15
N MET A 139 5.15 22.83 -0.19
CA MET A 139 4.15 21.96 0.41
C MET A 139 4.47 21.65 1.88
N PRO A 140 3.46 21.44 2.74
CA PRO A 140 3.69 21.07 4.14
C PRO A 140 4.35 19.69 4.26
N LYS A 141 5.02 19.45 5.40
CA LYS A 141 5.79 18.22 5.64
C LYS A 141 4.98 16.94 5.45
N TRP A 142 3.72 16.92 5.90
CA TRP A 142 2.85 15.75 5.78
C TRP A 142 2.50 15.39 4.33
N TRP A 143 2.58 16.38 3.40
CA TRP A 143 2.43 16.16 1.96
C TRP A 143 3.70 15.59 1.32
N CYS A 144 4.88 16.04 1.78
CA CYS A 144 6.16 15.62 1.22
C CYS A 144 6.62 14.25 1.74
N GLN A 145 6.34 13.95 3.02
CA GLN A 145 6.86 12.77 3.71
C GLN A 145 5.82 12.18 4.68
N GLY A 146 5.86 10.86 4.86
CA GLY A 146 5.04 10.14 5.82
C GLY A 146 3.95 9.29 5.19
N LEU A 147 2.92 8.97 5.96
CA LEU A 147 1.85 8.04 5.54
C LEU A 147 1.03 8.55 4.36
N PHE A 148 0.74 9.85 4.31
CA PHE A 148 -0.09 10.42 3.25
C PHE A 148 0.52 10.24 1.85
N PRO A 149 1.74 10.72 1.55
CA PRO A 149 2.34 10.51 0.24
C PRO A 149 2.54 9.02 -0.08
N SER A 150 2.88 8.19 0.91
CA SER A 150 3.00 6.75 0.71
C SER A 150 1.68 6.12 0.28
N LEU A 151 0.57 6.51 0.92
CA LEU A 151 -0.78 6.07 0.58
C LEU A 151 -1.17 6.48 -0.84
N VAL A 152 -0.93 7.74 -1.23
CA VAL A 152 -1.29 8.25 -2.56
C VAL A 152 -0.43 7.58 -3.64
N VAL A 153 0.88 7.50 -3.44
CA VAL A 153 1.82 6.88 -4.39
C VAL A 153 1.48 5.40 -4.61
N LEU A 154 1.25 4.65 -3.53
CA LEU A 154 0.85 3.24 -3.62
C LEU A 154 -0.53 3.09 -4.26
N GLY A 155 -1.49 3.95 -3.89
CA GLY A 155 -2.83 3.95 -4.46
C GLY A 155 -2.83 4.18 -5.97
N LEU A 156 -2.06 5.15 -6.44
CA LEU A 156 -1.88 5.42 -7.86
C LEU A 156 -1.13 4.28 -8.59
N HIS A 157 -0.15 3.66 -7.92
CA HIS A 157 0.56 2.51 -8.46
C HIS A 157 -0.38 1.31 -8.69
N TYR A 158 -1.29 1.03 -7.74
CA TYR A 158 -2.24 -0.08 -7.85
C TYR A 158 -3.56 0.29 -8.56
N ALA A 159 -3.81 1.55 -8.87
CA ALA A 159 -5.00 1.98 -9.60
C ALA A 159 -5.19 1.28 -10.96
N PRO A 160 -4.14 1.02 -11.77
CA PRO A 160 -4.28 0.26 -13.00
C PRO A 160 -4.72 -1.19 -12.80
N PHE A 161 -4.31 -1.81 -11.69
CA PHE A 161 -4.78 -3.15 -11.34
C PHE A 161 -6.29 -3.16 -11.03
N ALA A 162 -6.75 -2.19 -10.22
CA ALA A 162 -8.17 -1.99 -9.96
C ALA A 162 -8.95 -1.69 -11.26
N TYR A 163 -8.39 -0.87 -12.16
CA TYR A 163 -8.95 -0.58 -13.48
C TYR A 163 -9.14 -1.84 -14.32
N ILE A 164 -8.16 -2.73 -14.36
CA ILE A 164 -8.25 -3.98 -15.15
C ILE A 164 -9.36 -4.87 -14.59
N LEU A 165 -9.45 -5.04 -13.27
CA LEU A 165 -10.46 -5.87 -12.63
C LEU A 165 -11.87 -5.30 -12.82
N ILE A 166 -12.09 -4.04 -12.49
CA ILE A 166 -13.39 -3.36 -12.58
C ILE A 166 -13.81 -3.22 -14.05
N GLY A 167 -12.87 -2.87 -14.92
CA GLY A 167 -13.11 -2.79 -16.36
C GLY A 167 -13.49 -4.13 -16.99
N GLY A 168 -12.93 -5.24 -16.49
CA GLY A 168 -13.34 -6.60 -16.86
C GLY A 168 -14.78 -6.87 -16.49
N ILE A 169 -15.21 -6.49 -15.28
CA ILE A 169 -16.62 -6.62 -14.85
C ILE A 169 -17.54 -5.80 -15.76
N PHE A 170 -17.20 -4.52 -16.00
CA PHE A 170 -18.02 -3.65 -16.85
C PHE A 170 -18.16 -4.14 -18.29
N ARG A 171 -17.13 -4.79 -18.86
CA ARG A 171 -17.19 -5.36 -20.21
C ARG A 171 -18.06 -6.61 -20.30
N ASN A 172 -18.14 -7.38 -19.21
CA ASN A 172 -18.92 -8.62 -19.14
C ASN A 172 -20.37 -8.40 -18.65
N MET A 173 -20.74 -7.18 -18.29
CA MET A 173 -22.13 -6.85 -17.99
C MET A 173 -22.96 -6.91 -19.27
N ASP A 174 -24.05 -7.66 -19.24
CA ASP A 174 -24.93 -7.88 -20.38
C ASP A 174 -25.65 -6.58 -20.77
N ALA A 175 -25.43 -6.14 -22.02
CA ALA A 175 -26.08 -4.96 -22.58
C ALA A 175 -27.62 -5.13 -22.62
N ASN A 176 -28.11 -6.35 -22.71
CA ASN A 176 -29.56 -6.63 -22.73
C ASN A 176 -30.24 -6.20 -21.43
N LEU A 177 -29.56 -6.23 -20.29
CA LEU A 177 -30.10 -5.76 -19.01
C LEU A 177 -30.27 -4.23 -19.00
N GLU A 178 -29.38 -3.50 -19.64
CA GLU A 178 -29.43 -2.03 -19.75
C GLU A 178 -30.56 -1.62 -20.74
N GLU A 179 -30.68 -2.36 -21.84
CA GLU A 179 -31.75 -2.14 -22.81
C GLU A 179 -33.14 -2.45 -22.21
N ALA A 180 -33.27 -3.54 -21.47
CA ALA A 180 -34.49 -3.89 -20.75
C ALA A 180 -34.88 -2.83 -19.72
N ALA A 181 -33.93 -2.31 -18.96
CA ALA A 181 -34.13 -1.22 -17.99
C ALA A 181 -34.59 0.08 -18.69
N THR A 182 -34.05 0.37 -19.89
CA THR A 182 -34.42 1.53 -20.68
C THR A 182 -35.85 1.40 -21.24
N ILE A 183 -36.24 0.21 -21.68
CA ILE A 183 -37.61 -0.08 -22.16
C ILE A 183 -38.64 0.04 -21.03
N LEU A 184 -38.24 -0.32 -19.79
CA LEU A 184 -39.11 -0.22 -18.59
C LEU A 184 -39.13 1.20 -17.99
N ASP A 185 -38.62 2.19 -18.69
CA ASP A 185 -38.57 3.60 -18.27
C ASP A 185 -38.03 3.80 -16.82
N THR A 186 -37.08 2.95 -16.43
CA THR A 186 -36.48 2.99 -15.09
C THR A 186 -35.50 4.17 -15.00
N PRO A 187 -35.61 5.02 -13.96
CA PRO A 187 -34.69 6.16 -13.81
C PRO A 187 -33.24 5.67 -13.73
N LYS A 188 -32.34 6.33 -14.46
CA LYS A 188 -30.90 5.98 -14.63
C LYS A 188 -30.10 5.84 -13.31
N TRP A 189 -30.73 6.12 -12.16
CA TRP A 189 -30.11 6.10 -10.82
C TRP A 189 -30.71 5.04 -9.89
N ARG A 190 -31.45 4.10 -10.41
CA ARG A 190 -31.97 2.94 -9.64
C ARG A 190 -31.37 1.63 -10.07
#